data_d9c460386b4f76769a4ed6978fd48438
#
_entry.id   d9c460386b4f76769a4ed6978fd48438
#
_cell.length_a   1.000
_cell.length_b   1.000
_cell.length_c   1.000
_cell.angle_alpha   90.00
_cell.angle_beta   90.00
_cell.angle_gamma   90.00
#
_symmetry.space_group_name_H-M   'P 1'
#
loop_
_entity.id
_entity.type
_entity.pdbx_description
1 polymer ?
#
loop_
_entity_poly.entity_id
_entity_poly.type
_entity_poly.pdbx_seq_one_letter_code
_entity_poly.pdbx_strand_id
1 'polypeptide(L)'
;SPAYEDKVGRRAIRFGDMGDQNILEEKVESLIEYHNKILVDIHKENKFEAQDIFDYIEKYKHLYEKYSCDSYEIIESWSSDGLSMLFEGAQGTLLDIDHGTYPYVTSSNTTAGGVSTGLGIGPKNIHKIVGITKAYTTRVGEGPFLTELFDKDGEMLAKRGHEFGATTGRPRRMTNQAAGC
;
A
#
# COMPACT_ATOMS: atom_id res chain seq x y z
N SER A 1 -8.04 -3.05 1.05
CA SER A 1 -7.25 -4.29 0.88
C SER A 1 -7.42 -5.17 2.11
N PRO A 2 -7.68 -6.48 1.97
CA PRO A 2 -7.83 -7.40 3.11
C PRO A 2 -6.62 -7.37 4.06
N ALA A 3 -5.40 -7.28 3.53
CA ALA A 3 -4.19 -7.21 4.35
C ALA A 3 -4.13 -5.98 5.26
N TYR A 4 -4.62 -4.82 4.81
CA TYR A 4 -4.72 -3.63 5.65
C TYR A 4 -5.81 -3.75 6.70
N GLU A 5 -6.94 -4.35 6.34
CA GLU A 5 -8.02 -4.65 7.28
C GLU A 5 -7.55 -5.58 8.40
N ASP A 6 -6.84 -6.65 8.06
CA ASP A 6 -6.27 -7.56 9.03
C ASP A 6 -5.22 -6.90 9.92
N LYS A 7 -4.38 -6.01 9.35
CA LYS A 7 -3.41 -5.24 10.12
C LYS A 7 -4.08 -4.35 11.16
N VAL A 8 -5.09 -3.58 10.77
CA VAL A 8 -5.83 -2.69 11.68
C VAL A 8 -6.68 -3.49 12.66
N GLY A 9 -7.25 -4.61 12.23
CA GLY A 9 -7.93 -5.59 13.06
C GLY A 9 -7.01 -6.37 14.01
N ARG A 10 -5.69 -6.17 13.91
CA ARG A 10 -4.63 -6.79 14.75
C ARG A 10 -4.57 -8.32 14.67
N ARG A 11 -5.01 -8.89 13.54
CA ARG A 11 -4.96 -10.33 13.26
C ARG A 11 -3.99 -10.70 12.14
N ALA A 12 -3.36 -9.68 11.50
CA ALA A 12 -2.44 -9.92 10.40
C ALA A 12 -1.19 -10.69 10.83
N ILE A 13 -0.73 -11.55 9.93
CA ILE A 13 0.61 -12.12 9.97
C ILE A 13 1.58 -11.00 9.55
N ARG A 14 2.57 -10.73 10.41
CA ARG A 14 3.62 -9.75 10.15
C ARG A 14 4.86 -10.46 9.64
N PHE A 15 5.69 -9.75 8.86
CA PHE A 15 6.92 -10.34 8.32
C PHE A 15 7.83 -10.91 9.42
N GLY A 16 7.93 -10.23 10.57
CA GLY A 16 8.70 -10.69 11.72
C GLY A 16 8.20 -11.99 12.35
N ASP A 17 6.91 -12.34 12.18
CA ASP A 17 6.35 -13.57 12.74
C ASP A 17 6.94 -14.84 12.08
N MET A 18 7.52 -14.70 10.87
CA MET A 18 8.20 -15.79 10.19
C MET A 18 9.47 -16.27 10.91
N GLY A 19 9.96 -15.50 11.88
CA GLY A 19 11.12 -15.86 12.70
C GLY A 19 10.80 -16.82 13.84
N ASP A 20 9.53 -17.02 14.18
CA ASP A 20 9.09 -17.94 15.22
C ASP A 20 7.97 -18.84 14.69
N GLN A 21 8.30 -20.13 14.53
CA GLN A 21 7.40 -21.11 13.95
C GLN A 21 6.10 -21.29 14.74
N ASN A 22 6.15 -21.24 16.07
CA ASN A 22 4.96 -21.42 16.90
C ASN A 22 4.01 -20.23 16.78
N ILE A 23 4.55 -19.00 16.78
CA ILE A 23 3.77 -17.78 16.57
C ILE A 23 3.15 -17.78 15.18
N LEU A 24 3.91 -18.20 14.17
CA LEU A 24 3.43 -18.26 12.79
C LEU A 24 2.28 -19.26 12.65
N GLU A 25 2.40 -20.46 13.21
CA GLU A 25 1.35 -21.49 13.18
C GLU A 25 0.06 -20.98 13.83
N GLU A 26 0.14 -20.47 15.06
CA GLU A 26 -1.02 -19.93 15.78
C GLU A 26 -1.73 -18.83 14.96
N LYS A 27 -0.96 -17.91 14.38
CA LYS A 27 -1.53 -16.81 13.59
C LYS A 27 -2.14 -17.27 12.27
N VAL A 28 -1.52 -18.20 11.58
CA VAL A 28 -2.07 -18.76 10.32
C VAL A 28 -3.37 -19.46 10.60
N GLU A 29 -3.44 -20.32 11.60
CA GLU A 29 -4.66 -21.06 11.96
C GLU A 29 -5.80 -20.11 12.34
N SER A 30 -5.52 -19.14 13.20
CA SER A 30 -6.51 -18.13 13.63
C SER A 30 -7.02 -17.28 12.46
N LEU A 31 -6.12 -16.84 11.58
CA LEU A 31 -6.47 -16.00 10.42
C LEU A 31 -7.31 -16.79 9.40
N ILE A 32 -6.94 -18.03 9.13
CA ILE A 32 -7.69 -18.91 8.22
C ILE A 32 -9.08 -19.23 8.78
N GLU A 33 -9.21 -19.52 10.06
CA GLU A 33 -10.50 -19.71 10.68
C GLU A 33 -11.42 -18.50 10.47
N TYR A 34 -10.88 -17.30 10.69
CA TYR A 34 -11.62 -16.05 10.48
C TYR A 34 -12.08 -15.87 9.03
N HIS A 35 -11.15 -16.00 8.08
CA HIS A 35 -11.44 -15.75 6.67
C HIS A 35 -12.29 -16.86 6.05
N ASN A 36 -12.12 -18.11 6.46
CA ASN A 36 -12.93 -19.21 5.99
C ASN A 36 -14.42 -19.08 6.37
N LYS A 37 -14.73 -18.50 7.55
CA LYS A 37 -16.12 -18.18 7.90
C LYS A 37 -16.73 -17.20 6.89
N ILE A 38 -15.97 -16.19 6.48
CA ILE A 38 -16.43 -15.20 5.48
C ILE A 38 -16.57 -15.86 4.10
N LEU A 39 -15.57 -16.61 3.68
CA LEU A 39 -15.56 -17.28 2.37
C LEU A 39 -16.72 -18.27 2.23
N VAL A 40 -16.89 -19.15 3.20
CA VAL A 40 -17.92 -20.20 3.14
C VAL A 40 -19.32 -19.64 3.41
N ASP A 41 -19.49 -18.85 4.48
CA ASP A 41 -20.80 -18.45 4.94
C ASP A 41 -21.39 -17.30 4.13
N ILE A 42 -20.55 -16.35 3.68
CA ILE A 42 -20.99 -15.16 2.95
C ILE A 42 -20.81 -15.35 1.45
N HIS A 43 -19.60 -15.70 1.01
CA HIS A 43 -19.30 -15.77 -0.42
C HIS A 43 -19.62 -17.11 -1.08
N LYS A 44 -19.91 -18.16 -0.29
CA LYS A 44 -20.19 -19.53 -0.78
C LYS A 44 -19.03 -20.12 -1.59
N GLU A 45 -17.81 -19.72 -1.24
CA GLU A 45 -16.56 -20.19 -1.84
C GLU A 45 -15.92 -21.30 -1.02
N ASN A 46 -14.95 -21.98 -1.61
CA ASN A 46 -14.19 -23.01 -0.93
C ASN A 46 -13.30 -22.42 0.16
N LYS A 47 -13.14 -23.17 1.25
CA LYS A 47 -12.20 -22.80 2.31
C LYS A 47 -10.75 -23.00 1.85
N PHE A 48 -9.83 -22.25 2.48
CA PHE A 48 -8.40 -22.50 2.42
C PHE A 48 -7.97 -23.45 3.53
N GLU A 49 -6.99 -24.30 3.24
CA GLU A 49 -6.35 -25.13 4.24
C GLU A 49 -5.08 -24.42 4.75
N ALA A 50 -4.77 -24.61 6.03
CA ALA A 50 -3.58 -24.00 6.63
C ALA A 50 -2.29 -24.46 5.95
N GLN A 51 -2.25 -25.70 5.50
CA GLN A 51 -1.08 -26.27 4.81
C GLN A 51 -0.73 -25.51 3.53
N ASP A 52 -1.72 -25.07 2.76
CA ASP A 52 -1.47 -24.28 1.54
C ASP A 52 -0.72 -22.98 1.83
N ILE A 53 -1.03 -22.37 2.97
CA ILE A 53 -0.36 -21.14 3.40
C ILE A 53 1.04 -21.42 3.92
N PHE A 54 1.24 -22.51 4.68
CA PHE A 54 2.56 -22.91 5.13
C PHE A 54 3.50 -23.26 3.97
N ASP A 55 3.01 -23.99 2.99
CA ASP A 55 3.78 -24.33 1.78
C ASP A 55 4.18 -23.06 1.00
N TYR A 56 3.26 -22.09 0.92
CA TYR A 56 3.56 -20.81 0.30
C TYR A 56 4.62 -20.01 1.07
N ILE A 57 4.53 -19.96 2.39
CA ILE A 57 5.49 -19.26 3.25
C ILE A 57 6.87 -19.93 3.14
N GLU A 58 6.94 -21.26 3.23
CA GLU A 58 8.21 -22.00 3.16
C GLU A 58 8.95 -21.77 1.83
N LYS A 59 8.21 -21.68 0.72
CA LYS A 59 8.77 -21.34 -0.59
C LYS A 59 9.55 -20.02 -0.59
N TYR A 60 9.12 -19.04 0.24
CA TYR A 60 9.73 -17.71 0.30
C TYR A 60 10.53 -17.45 1.58
N LYS A 61 10.71 -18.43 2.43
CA LYS A 61 11.44 -18.29 3.71
C LYS A 61 12.86 -17.77 3.51
N HIS A 62 13.52 -18.16 2.43
CA HIS A 62 14.85 -17.66 2.07
C HIS A 62 14.89 -16.13 1.90
N LEU A 63 13.77 -15.47 1.53
CA LEU A 63 13.69 -14.01 1.46
C LEU A 63 13.66 -13.39 2.86
N TYR A 64 12.94 -14.02 3.78
CA TYR A 64 12.95 -13.63 5.18
C TYR A 64 14.37 -13.72 5.75
N GLU A 65 15.03 -14.85 5.63
CA GLU A 65 16.37 -15.09 6.16
C GLU A 65 17.40 -14.08 5.61
N LYS A 66 17.26 -13.69 4.35
CA LYS A 66 18.19 -12.79 3.67
C LYS A 66 17.91 -11.32 3.90
N TYR A 67 16.64 -10.93 3.99
CA TYR A 67 16.23 -9.52 3.92
C TYR A 67 15.47 -9.03 5.15
N SER A 68 15.21 -9.87 6.16
CA SER A 68 14.58 -9.40 7.38
C SER A 68 15.55 -8.53 8.18
N CYS A 69 15.03 -7.45 8.70
CA CYS A 69 15.79 -6.54 9.55
C CYS A 69 14.82 -5.75 10.44
N ASP A 70 15.32 -5.21 11.53
CA ASP A 70 14.64 -4.16 12.24
C ASP A 70 14.84 -2.84 11.51
N SER A 71 13.75 -2.33 10.91
CA SER A 71 13.80 -1.10 10.13
C SER A 71 14.17 0.13 10.97
N TYR A 72 13.79 0.14 12.25
CA TYR A 72 14.13 1.23 13.15
C TYR A 72 15.63 1.27 13.44
N GLU A 73 16.23 0.14 13.80
CA GLU A 73 17.67 0.06 14.06
C GLU A 73 18.52 0.46 12.85
N ILE A 74 18.13 0.02 11.66
CA ILE A 74 18.85 0.36 10.44
C ILE A 74 18.76 1.86 10.15
N ILE A 75 17.59 2.45 10.25
CA ILE A 75 17.41 3.87 9.97
C ILE A 75 18.13 4.73 11.01
N GLU A 76 18.13 4.33 12.27
CA GLU A 76 18.86 5.02 13.32
C GLU A 76 20.39 4.96 13.07
N SER A 77 20.92 3.78 12.69
CA SER A 77 22.32 3.62 12.31
C SER A 77 22.67 4.53 11.14
N TRP A 78 21.91 4.51 10.05
CA TRP A 78 22.17 5.36 8.88
C TRP A 78 22.08 6.85 9.20
N SER A 79 21.18 7.25 10.08
CA SER A 79 21.06 8.63 10.54
C SER A 79 22.30 9.04 11.35
N SER A 80 22.77 8.15 12.23
CA SER A 80 23.96 8.38 13.06
C SER A 80 25.24 8.45 12.24
N ASP A 81 25.30 7.70 11.16
CA ASP A 81 26.40 7.72 10.18
C ASP A 81 26.33 8.95 9.24
N GLY A 82 25.33 9.80 9.39
CA GLY A 82 25.14 11.01 8.57
C GLY A 82 24.73 10.74 7.12
N LEU A 83 24.16 9.57 6.84
CA LEU A 83 23.71 9.21 5.50
C LEU A 83 22.46 9.99 5.09
N SER A 84 22.43 10.38 3.81
CA SER A 84 21.24 10.98 3.22
C SER A 84 20.24 9.90 2.83
N MET A 85 19.02 10.02 3.33
CA MET A 85 17.93 9.08 3.06
C MET A 85 16.84 9.73 2.21
N LEU A 86 16.40 9.04 1.18
CA LEU A 86 15.25 9.42 0.36
C LEU A 86 14.07 8.49 0.68
N PHE A 87 12.97 9.08 1.12
CA PHE A 87 11.71 8.36 1.37
C PHE A 87 10.74 8.63 0.24
N GLU A 88 10.36 7.59 -0.46
CA GLU A 88 9.38 7.66 -1.55
C GLU A 88 8.06 7.07 -1.07
N GLY A 89 7.01 7.88 -1.10
CA GLY A 89 5.64 7.43 -0.86
C GLY A 89 5.02 6.80 -2.11
N ALA A 90 3.86 6.19 -1.93
CA ALA A 90 3.06 5.63 -3.01
C ALA A 90 1.74 6.38 -3.15
N GLN A 91 1.06 6.21 -4.30
CA GLN A 91 -0.20 6.84 -4.66
C GLN A 91 -0.11 8.38 -4.74
N GLY A 92 -1.08 9.08 -4.18
CA GLY A 92 -1.15 10.54 -4.19
C GLY A 92 -2.03 11.07 -3.06
N THR A 93 -1.90 12.35 -2.73
CA THR A 93 -2.56 13.00 -1.59
C THR A 93 -4.09 12.82 -1.58
N LEU A 94 -4.74 12.92 -2.75
CA LEU A 94 -6.19 12.73 -2.85
C LEU A 94 -6.66 11.27 -2.65
N LEU A 95 -5.73 10.33 -2.56
CA LEU A 95 -6.00 8.93 -2.24
C LEU A 95 -5.65 8.56 -0.80
N ASP A 96 -5.22 9.52 0.03
CA ASP A 96 -4.93 9.30 1.44
C ASP A 96 -6.19 8.84 2.19
N ILE A 97 -6.05 7.86 3.08
CA ILE A 97 -7.18 7.27 3.81
C ILE A 97 -7.92 8.29 4.67
N ASP A 98 -7.21 9.27 5.25
CA ASP A 98 -7.76 10.26 6.17
C ASP A 98 -8.06 11.60 5.49
N HIS A 99 -7.21 12.01 4.55
CA HIS A 99 -7.24 13.35 3.93
C HIS A 99 -7.68 13.33 2.46
N GLY A 100 -7.88 12.15 1.88
CA GLY A 100 -8.30 11.98 0.50
C GLY A 100 -9.81 12.06 0.30
N THR A 101 -10.23 11.68 -0.90
CA THR A 101 -11.65 11.69 -1.33
C THR A 101 -12.39 10.43 -0.88
N TYR A 102 -12.46 10.20 0.43
CA TYR A 102 -13.13 9.04 1.00
C TYR A 102 -14.58 8.87 0.47
N PRO A 103 -15.06 7.66 0.15
CA PRO A 103 -14.42 6.35 0.31
C PRO A 103 -13.49 5.95 -0.85
N TYR A 104 -13.28 6.80 -1.85
CA TYR A 104 -12.48 6.52 -3.04
C TYR A 104 -11.00 6.81 -2.79
N VAL A 105 -10.43 6.09 -1.85
CA VAL A 105 -9.05 6.25 -1.34
C VAL A 105 -8.31 4.91 -1.29
N THR A 106 -7.02 4.94 -1.03
CA THR A 106 -6.26 3.74 -0.66
C THR A 106 -6.40 3.46 0.84
N SER A 107 -5.96 2.29 1.29
CA SER A 107 -6.04 1.90 2.70
C SER A 107 -4.86 2.39 3.56
N SER A 108 -4.09 3.34 3.06
CA SER A 108 -2.88 3.84 3.74
C SER A 108 -2.79 5.36 3.70
N ASN A 109 -1.94 5.92 4.57
CA ASN A 109 -1.56 7.32 4.51
C ASN A 109 -0.54 7.54 3.38
N THR A 110 -0.88 8.43 2.45
CA THR A 110 -0.06 8.75 1.28
C THR A 110 0.67 10.09 1.41
N THR A 111 0.36 10.85 2.45
CA THR A 111 1.03 12.12 2.77
C THR A 111 2.41 11.88 3.39
N ALA A 112 3.23 12.93 3.46
CA ALA A 112 4.58 12.85 4.05
C ALA A 112 4.58 12.32 5.50
N GLY A 113 3.50 12.49 6.25
CA GLY A 113 3.32 11.90 7.59
C GLY A 113 3.38 10.38 7.61
N GLY A 114 3.09 9.73 6.48
CA GLY A 114 3.22 8.28 6.31
C GLY A 114 4.63 7.73 6.55
N VAL A 115 5.65 8.54 6.34
CA VAL A 115 7.05 8.18 6.65
C VAL A 115 7.23 7.97 8.15
N SER A 116 6.73 8.90 8.96
CA SER A 116 6.83 8.81 10.42
C SER A 116 6.09 7.60 10.98
N THR A 117 4.86 7.37 10.54
CA THR A 117 4.04 6.24 11.01
C THR A 117 4.50 4.89 10.46
N GLY A 118 5.06 4.86 9.25
CA GLY A 118 5.51 3.63 8.59
C GLY A 118 6.86 3.13 9.09
N LEU A 119 7.78 4.05 9.38
CA LEU A 119 9.18 3.75 9.72
C LEU A 119 9.57 4.08 11.16
N GLY A 120 8.68 4.68 11.94
CA GLY A 120 8.97 5.08 13.33
C GLY A 120 9.91 6.30 13.45
N ILE A 121 10.05 7.08 12.39
CA ILE A 121 10.95 8.25 12.37
C ILE A 121 10.22 9.45 12.96
N GLY A 122 10.89 10.18 13.84
CA GLY A 122 10.37 11.44 14.36
C GLY A 122 10.16 12.48 13.23
N PRO A 123 9.04 13.22 13.21
CA PRO A 123 8.77 14.18 12.12
C PRO A 123 9.82 15.28 11.98
N LYS A 124 10.56 15.60 13.05
CA LYS A 124 11.68 16.55 13.01
C LYS A 124 12.89 16.04 12.22
N ASN A 125 12.99 14.74 11.99
CA ASN A 125 14.09 14.12 11.24
C ASN A 125 13.82 14.13 9.72
N ILE A 126 12.68 14.63 9.28
CA ILE A 126 12.35 14.85 7.88
C ILE A 126 12.77 16.29 7.52
N HIS A 127 13.94 16.46 6.95
CA HIS A 127 14.50 17.79 6.68
C HIS A 127 13.84 18.49 5.50
N LYS A 128 13.37 17.74 4.49
CA LYS A 128 12.78 18.30 3.28
C LYS A 128 11.67 17.40 2.74
N ILE A 129 10.58 18.02 2.35
CA ILE A 129 9.48 17.35 1.67
C ILE A 129 9.41 17.91 0.25
N VAL A 130 9.39 17.02 -0.74
CA VAL A 130 9.27 17.35 -2.16
C VAL A 130 7.95 16.80 -2.67
N GLY A 131 7.07 17.68 -3.09
CA GLY A 131 5.83 17.32 -3.78
C GLY A 131 6.08 17.15 -5.27
N ILE A 132 5.63 16.04 -5.83
CA ILE A 132 5.67 15.78 -7.27
C ILE A 132 4.26 15.95 -7.82
N THR A 133 4.11 16.80 -8.82
CA THR A 133 2.85 16.97 -9.54
C THR A 133 3.06 16.70 -11.03
N LYS A 134 2.08 16.05 -11.66
CA LYS A 134 2.08 15.85 -13.11
C LYS A 134 1.62 17.12 -13.81
N ALA A 135 2.07 17.33 -15.04
CA ALA A 135 1.58 18.43 -15.89
C ALA A 135 0.08 18.33 -16.20
N TYR A 136 -0.45 17.12 -16.18
CA TYR A 136 -1.88 16.81 -16.18
C TYR A 136 -2.15 15.73 -15.14
N THR A 137 -3.29 15.81 -14.47
CA THR A 137 -3.63 14.85 -13.42
C THR A 137 -4.37 13.64 -14.00
N THR A 138 -4.13 12.49 -13.41
CA THR A 138 -4.80 11.24 -13.79
C THR A 138 -5.38 10.55 -12.56
N ARG A 139 -6.50 9.85 -12.74
CA ARG A 139 -7.13 9.06 -11.69
C ARG A 139 -7.55 7.69 -12.20
N VAL A 140 -7.33 6.66 -11.40
CA VAL A 140 -7.88 5.32 -11.64
C VAL A 140 -9.08 5.12 -10.73
N GLY A 141 -10.15 4.53 -11.26
CA GLY A 141 -11.37 4.22 -10.52
C GLY A 141 -12.32 5.40 -10.36
N GLU A 142 -13.25 5.23 -9.46
CA GLU A 142 -14.35 6.17 -9.23
C GLU A 142 -13.95 7.32 -8.28
N GLY A 143 -14.93 8.16 -7.95
CA GLY A 143 -14.78 9.29 -7.07
C GLY A 143 -14.70 10.63 -7.77
N PRO A 144 -14.70 11.73 -7.02
CA PRO A 144 -14.71 13.07 -7.58
C PRO A 144 -13.43 13.36 -8.37
N PHE A 145 -13.62 13.95 -9.56
CA PHE A 145 -12.53 14.37 -10.44
C PHE A 145 -13.03 15.59 -11.23
N LEU A 146 -13.04 16.74 -10.56
CA LEU A 146 -13.79 17.93 -10.98
C LEU A 146 -13.41 18.52 -12.33
N THR A 147 -12.17 18.30 -12.76
CA THR A 147 -11.63 18.81 -14.02
C THR A 147 -11.45 17.72 -15.07
N GLU A 148 -12.20 16.64 -14.95
CA GLU A 148 -12.13 15.51 -15.88
C GLU A 148 -12.50 15.94 -17.31
N LEU A 149 -11.72 15.45 -18.28
CA LEU A 149 -11.94 15.68 -19.71
C LEU A 149 -12.69 14.50 -20.33
N PHE A 150 -13.82 14.81 -20.95
CA PHE A 150 -14.66 13.84 -21.67
C PHE A 150 -14.64 14.07 -23.19
N ASP A 151 -13.69 14.87 -23.66
CA ASP A 151 -13.57 15.31 -25.04
C ASP A 151 -12.37 14.62 -25.75
N LYS A 152 -12.15 15.03 -27.00
CA LYS A 152 -11.03 14.53 -27.83
C LYS A 152 -9.66 14.82 -27.22
N ASP A 153 -9.52 15.87 -26.42
CA ASP A 153 -8.26 16.20 -25.77
C ASP A 153 -7.96 15.19 -24.65
N GLY A 154 -8.96 14.81 -23.87
CA GLY A 154 -8.85 13.74 -22.89
C GLY A 154 -8.47 12.39 -23.50
N GLU A 155 -9.13 12.02 -24.62
CA GLU A 155 -8.79 10.80 -25.36
C GLU A 155 -7.36 10.82 -25.91
N MET A 156 -6.94 11.97 -26.45
CA MET A 156 -5.58 12.14 -26.98
C MET A 156 -4.53 12.04 -25.89
N LEU A 157 -4.75 12.67 -24.74
CA LEU A 157 -3.85 12.58 -23.56
C LEU A 157 -3.72 11.14 -23.07
N ALA A 158 -4.85 10.44 -22.90
CA ALA A 158 -4.86 9.05 -22.47
C ALA A 158 -4.08 8.13 -23.43
N LYS A 159 -4.30 8.31 -24.73
CA LYS A 159 -3.66 7.50 -25.78
C LYS A 159 -2.16 7.78 -25.90
N ARG A 160 -1.76 9.05 -25.97
CA ARG A 160 -0.34 9.44 -26.10
C ARG A 160 0.46 9.22 -24.83
N GLY A 161 -0.17 9.41 -23.66
CA GLY A 161 0.43 9.19 -22.35
C GLY A 161 0.48 7.72 -21.93
N HIS A 162 -0.12 6.80 -22.71
CA HIS A 162 -0.29 5.38 -22.33
C HIS A 162 -0.85 5.24 -20.92
N GLU A 163 -1.90 6.02 -20.61
CA GLU A 163 -2.42 6.18 -19.27
C GLU A 163 -3.34 5.02 -18.86
N PHE A 164 -2.69 3.95 -18.41
CA PHE A 164 -3.32 2.77 -17.83
C PHE A 164 -2.75 2.51 -16.42
N GLY A 165 -3.55 1.90 -15.56
CA GLY A 165 -3.10 1.48 -14.24
C GLY A 165 -2.02 0.40 -14.37
N ALA A 166 -0.84 0.65 -13.79
CA ALA A 166 0.32 -0.25 -13.93
C ALA A 166 0.02 -1.69 -13.45
N THR A 167 -0.81 -1.83 -12.40
CA THR A 167 -1.13 -3.14 -11.81
C THR A 167 -2.43 -3.72 -12.36
N THR A 168 -3.41 -2.87 -12.68
CA THR A 168 -4.77 -3.31 -13.02
C THR A 168 -5.09 -3.24 -14.51
N GLY A 169 -4.25 -2.57 -15.31
CA GLY A 169 -4.50 -2.28 -16.72
C GLY A 169 -5.73 -1.40 -17.00
N ARG A 170 -6.41 -0.90 -15.95
CA ARG A 170 -7.59 -0.05 -16.10
C ARG A 170 -7.23 1.30 -16.70
N PRO A 171 -8.06 1.85 -17.63
CA PRO A 171 -7.82 3.18 -18.18
C PRO A 171 -7.89 4.23 -17.06
N ARG A 172 -7.04 5.24 -17.17
CA ARG A 172 -7.05 6.39 -16.27
C ARG A 172 -7.95 7.48 -16.80
N ARG A 173 -8.69 8.10 -15.92
CA ARG A 173 -9.43 9.34 -16.17
C ARG A 173 -8.44 10.49 -16.26
N MET A 174 -8.69 11.47 -17.11
CA MET A 174 -7.73 12.51 -17.48
C MET A 174 -8.24 13.90 -17.14
N THR A 175 -7.32 14.82 -16.83
CA THR A 175 -7.59 16.26 -16.75
C THR A 175 -6.44 17.04 -17.39
N ASN A 176 -6.72 18.24 -17.89
CA ASN A 176 -5.73 19.18 -18.42
C ASN A 176 -5.08 20.06 -17.34
N GLN A 177 -5.54 19.98 -16.11
CA GLN A 177 -5.01 20.80 -15.00
C GLN A 177 -4.30 19.88 -14.00
N ALA A 178 -3.12 20.31 -13.55
CA ALA A 178 -2.56 19.79 -12.33
C ALA A 178 -3.58 20.14 -11.22
N ALA A 179 -4.09 19.14 -10.50
CA ALA A 179 -4.93 19.39 -9.36
C ALA A 179 -4.13 20.25 -8.39
N GLY A 180 -4.53 21.49 -8.21
CA GLY A 180 -3.99 22.33 -7.15
C GLY A 180 -4.26 21.62 -5.83
N CYS A 181 -3.21 21.28 -5.12
CA CYS A 181 -3.28 20.82 -3.73
C CYS A 181 -3.48 22.01 -2.82
#